data_5f275ef3ed5514083b91dc9db25edd94
#
_entry.id   5f275ef3ed5514083b91dc9db25edd94
#
_cell.length_a   1.000
_cell.length_b   1.000
_cell.length_c   1.000
_cell.angle_alpha   90.00
_cell.angle_beta   90.00
_cell.angle_gamma   90.00
#
_symmetry.space_group_name_H-M   'P 1'
#
loop_
_entity.id
_entity.type
_entity.pdbx_description
1 polymer ?
#
loop_
_entity_poly.entity_id
_entity_poly.type
_entity_poly.pdbx_seq_one_letter_code
_entity_poly.pdbx_strand_id
1 'polypeptide(L)'
;YCAGNENVYHFLQDVLDEVMALFPSRYIHLGGDEAWKTHWKQCPLCQKRIREEKLADEEDLQGYFMRRMSKYVQSKGREVMGWDELTQSQIPDDAIIFGWRGMGEAALKAAGQGHRFVMTPARVMYLIRYQGPQWFEPYTYFGNNTLKDIYSYEPVGPTWNDGIKSLLMGVQGSMWTE
;
A
#
# COMPACT_ATOMS: atom_id res chain seq x y z
N TYR A 1 10.26 7.53 9.73
CA TYR A 1 9.98 7.43 11.17
C TYR A 1 10.81 6.29 11.79
N CYS A 2 11.06 6.37 13.11
CA CYS A 2 11.75 5.32 13.87
C CYS A 2 10.72 4.34 14.44
N ALA A 3 10.64 3.13 13.86
CA ALA A 3 9.67 2.11 14.29
C ALA A 3 9.94 1.51 15.69
N GLY A 4 11.13 1.79 16.27
CA GLY A 4 11.46 1.41 17.64
C GLY A 4 11.08 2.44 18.71
N ASN A 5 10.65 3.64 18.32
CA ASN A 5 10.36 4.74 19.25
C ASN A 5 8.84 4.87 19.49
N GLU A 6 8.40 4.66 20.75
CA GLU A 6 6.99 4.74 21.11
C GLU A 6 6.37 6.12 20.85
N ASN A 7 7.13 7.19 21.01
CA ASN A 7 6.61 8.54 20.75
C ASN A 7 6.18 8.73 19.30
N VAL A 8 6.77 7.99 18.35
CA VAL A 8 6.35 8.01 16.95
C VAL A 8 4.93 7.46 16.78
N TYR A 9 4.61 6.37 17.49
CA TYR A 9 3.26 5.80 17.46
C TYR A 9 2.23 6.77 18.03
N HIS A 10 2.51 7.38 19.19
CA HIS A 10 1.61 8.38 19.80
C HIS A 10 1.40 9.57 18.87
N PHE A 11 2.47 10.15 18.33
CA PHE A 11 2.38 11.24 17.36
C PHE A 11 1.52 10.89 16.15
N LEU A 12 1.72 9.70 15.56
CA LEU A 12 0.94 9.28 14.39
C LEU A 12 -0.51 8.95 14.75
N GLN A 13 -0.78 8.49 15.97
CA GLN A 13 -2.14 8.30 16.46
C GLN A 13 -2.87 9.64 16.59
N ASP A 14 -2.22 10.67 17.12
CA ASP A 14 -2.78 12.02 17.21
C ASP A 14 -3.08 12.58 15.80
N VAL A 15 -2.15 12.43 14.85
CA VAL A 15 -2.37 12.81 13.44
C VAL A 15 -3.56 12.06 12.84
N LEU A 16 -3.65 10.75 13.07
CA LEU A 16 -4.76 9.94 12.55
C LEU A 16 -6.10 10.34 13.17
N ASP A 17 -6.14 10.73 14.46
CA ASP A 17 -7.37 11.20 15.10
C ASP A 17 -7.86 12.50 14.44
N GLU A 18 -6.97 13.44 14.13
CA GLU A 18 -7.32 14.65 13.37
C GLU A 18 -7.81 14.32 11.95
N VAL A 19 -7.11 13.45 11.23
CA VAL A 19 -7.51 13.02 9.88
C VAL A 19 -8.89 12.35 9.92
N MET A 20 -9.13 11.44 10.85
CA MET A 20 -10.42 10.74 10.97
C MET A 20 -11.57 11.67 11.38
N ALA A 21 -11.28 12.77 12.09
CA ALA A 21 -12.28 13.79 12.42
C ALA A 21 -12.66 14.62 11.20
N LEU A 22 -11.68 14.92 10.33
CA LEU A 22 -11.89 15.71 9.09
C LEU A 22 -12.55 14.88 7.97
N PHE A 23 -12.19 13.60 7.86
CA PHE A 23 -12.65 12.72 6.80
C PHE A 23 -13.52 11.59 7.35
N PRO A 24 -14.85 11.62 7.13
CA PRO A 24 -15.77 10.63 7.68
C PRO A 24 -15.74 9.28 6.94
N SER A 25 -14.78 9.05 6.05
CA SER A 25 -14.63 7.80 5.31
C SER A 25 -14.51 6.61 6.25
N ARG A 26 -15.15 5.51 5.89
CA ARG A 26 -14.94 4.21 6.53
C ARG A 26 -13.49 3.73 6.43
N TYR A 27 -12.80 4.14 5.39
CA TYR A 27 -11.47 3.65 5.02
C TYR A 27 -10.38 4.68 5.31
N ILE A 28 -9.25 4.20 5.84
CA ILE A 28 -8.04 4.99 6.08
C ILE A 28 -6.87 4.28 5.40
N HIS A 29 -6.24 4.94 4.44
CA HIS A 29 -5.08 4.42 3.75
C HIS A 29 -3.80 4.82 4.50
N LEU A 30 -3.06 3.83 5.01
CA LEU A 30 -1.87 4.04 5.83
C LEU A 30 -0.56 4.08 5.02
N GLY A 31 -0.62 3.92 3.70
CA GLY A 31 0.58 3.86 2.86
C GLY A 31 1.32 2.54 2.99
N GLY A 32 2.61 2.60 3.31
CA GLY A 32 3.49 1.44 3.50
C GLY A 32 4.48 1.22 2.36
N ASP A 33 4.41 2.05 1.33
CA ASP A 33 5.26 2.00 0.15
C ASP A 33 6.68 2.51 0.41
N GLU A 34 7.64 1.97 -0.33
CA GLU A 34 9.01 2.47 -0.49
C GLU A 34 9.75 2.85 0.80
N ALA A 35 9.46 2.17 1.91
CA ALA A 35 10.10 2.44 3.18
C ALA A 35 11.56 1.94 3.18
N TRP A 36 12.50 2.86 3.09
CA TRP A 36 13.94 2.55 3.09
C TRP A 36 14.42 2.09 4.47
N LYS A 37 14.97 0.86 4.54
CA LYS A 37 15.39 0.21 5.79
C LYS A 37 16.80 0.58 6.25
N THR A 38 17.57 1.33 5.46
CA THR A 38 18.98 1.63 5.76
C THR A 38 19.17 2.26 7.15
N HIS A 39 18.31 3.22 7.50
CA HIS A 39 18.37 3.86 8.82
C HIS A 39 17.94 2.92 9.95
N TRP A 40 16.97 2.03 9.71
CA TRP A 40 16.51 1.08 10.73
C TRP A 40 17.59 0.06 11.08
N LYS A 41 18.40 -0.37 10.12
CA LYS A 41 19.53 -1.26 10.32
C LYS A 41 20.58 -0.72 11.30
N GLN A 42 20.71 0.60 11.35
CA GLN A 42 21.70 1.29 12.21
C GLN A 42 21.05 1.92 13.46
N CYS A 43 19.73 1.95 13.56
CA CYS A 43 19.01 2.58 14.66
C CYS A 43 18.96 1.65 15.88
N PRO A 44 19.56 2.01 17.03
CA PRO A 44 19.54 1.16 18.22
C PRO A 44 18.14 0.82 18.71
N LEU A 45 17.17 1.75 18.60
CA LEU A 45 15.78 1.54 19.02
C LEU A 45 15.06 0.55 18.10
N CYS A 46 15.26 0.68 16.77
CA CYS A 46 14.70 -0.27 15.81
C CYS A 46 15.27 -1.68 16.01
N GLN A 47 16.59 -1.80 16.18
CA GLN A 47 17.26 -3.09 16.44
C GLN A 47 16.85 -3.68 17.80
N LYS A 48 16.63 -2.85 18.81
CA LYS A 48 16.07 -3.29 20.10
C LYS A 48 14.66 -3.86 19.90
N ARG A 49 13.78 -3.17 19.18
CA ARG A 49 12.42 -3.60 18.90
C ARG A 49 12.38 -4.93 18.15
N ILE A 50 13.21 -5.09 17.13
CA ILE A 50 13.33 -6.37 16.39
C ILE A 50 13.61 -7.53 17.34
N ARG A 51 14.59 -7.37 18.26
CA ARG A 51 14.91 -8.42 19.23
C ARG A 51 13.79 -8.68 20.24
N GLU A 52 13.19 -7.65 20.79
CA GLU A 52 12.12 -7.76 21.81
C GLU A 52 10.87 -8.44 21.26
N GLU A 53 10.48 -8.08 20.04
CA GLU A 53 9.28 -8.62 19.36
C GLU A 53 9.59 -9.90 18.57
N LYS A 54 10.85 -10.37 18.60
CA LYS A 54 11.32 -11.57 17.87
C LYS A 54 11.03 -11.52 16.37
N LEU A 55 11.21 -10.36 15.78
CA LEU A 55 11.05 -10.14 14.36
C LEU A 55 12.29 -10.65 13.60
N ALA A 56 12.11 -11.11 12.36
CA ALA A 56 13.19 -11.65 11.56
C ALA A 56 14.16 -10.56 11.08
N ASP A 57 13.64 -9.42 10.66
CA ASP A 57 14.40 -8.33 10.05
C ASP A 57 13.63 -7.01 10.03
N GLU A 58 14.11 -6.04 9.26
CA GLU A 58 13.48 -4.72 9.10
C GLU A 58 12.19 -4.76 8.27
N GLU A 59 11.99 -5.76 7.42
CA GLU A 59 10.71 -5.95 6.73
C GLU A 59 9.63 -6.38 7.75
N ASP A 60 9.97 -7.31 8.63
CA ASP A 60 9.07 -7.69 9.72
C ASP A 60 8.82 -6.54 10.71
N LEU A 61 9.83 -5.66 10.92
CA LEU A 61 9.65 -4.43 11.71
C LEU A 61 8.65 -3.48 11.04
N GLN A 62 8.67 -3.34 9.73
CA GLN A 62 7.64 -2.59 9.00
C GLN A 62 6.27 -3.23 9.17
N GLY A 63 6.16 -4.54 9.03
CA GLY A 63 4.92 -5.26 9.29
C GLY A 63 4.39 -5.05 10.70
N TYR A 64 5.27 -5.12 11.72
CA TYR A 64 4.92 -4.82 13.10
C TYR A 64 4.39 -3.38 13.26
N PHE A 65 5.09 -2.39 12.68
CA PHE A 65 4.66 -0.99 12.70
C PHE A 65 3.27 -0.83 12.08
N MET A 66 3.07 -1.38 10.90
CA MET A 66 1.80 -1.30 10.19
C MET A 66 0.67 -2.01 10.94
N ARG A 67 0.91 -3.19 11.53
CA ARG A 67 -0.10 -3.88 12.36
C ARG A 67 -0.50 -3.06 13.59
N ARG A 68 0.44 -2.40 14.26
CA ARG A 68 0.12 -1.53 15.41
C ARG A 68 -0.76 -0.35 15.01
N MET A 69 -0.39 0.34 13.92
CA MET A 69 -1.18 1.47 13.40
C MET A 69 -2.55 1.01 12.90
N SER A 70 -2.61 -0.15 12.24
CA SER A 70 -3.88 -0.75 11.79
C SER A 70 -4.82 -1.04 12.96
N LYS A 71 -4.33 -1.65 14.04
CA LYS A 71 -5.12 -1.90 15.25
C LYS A 71 -5.66 -0.61 15.86
N TYR A 72 -4.87 0.46 15.84
CA TYR A 72 -5.33 1.76 16.31
C TYR A 72 -6.50 2.29 15.46
N VAL A 73 -6.36 2.30 14.15
CA VAL A 73 -7.41 2.74 13.20
C VAL A 73 -8.67 1.89 13.36
N GLN A 74 -8.52 0.57 13.47
CA GLN A 74 -9.62 -0.37 13.68
C GLN A 74 -10.33 -0.11 15.02
N SER A 75 -9.61 0.26 16.09
CA SER A 75 -10.20 0.61 17.38
C SER A 75 -11.11 1.85 17.32
N LYS A 76 -10.94 2.69 16.30
CA LYS A 76 -11.80 3.85 15.99
C LYS A 76 -12.96 3.50 15.05
N GLY A 77 -13.18 2.22 14.76
CA GLY A 77 -14.25 1.74 13.87
C GLY A 77 -14.00 2.00 12.39
N ARG A 78 -12.74 2.19 11.98
CA ARG A 78 -12.35 2.38 10.58
C ARG A 78 -11.68 1.13 10.03
N GLU A 79 -11.67 0.98 8.71
CA GLU A 79 -10.98 -0.09 7.99
C GLU A 79 -9.68 0.43 7.38
N VAL A 80 -8.66 -0.43 7.36
CA VAL A 80 -7.33 -0.06 6.90
C VAL A 80 -7.13 -0.45 5.44
N MET A 81 -6.51 0.45 4.71
CA MET A 81 -5.97 0.23 3.37
C MET A 81 -4.45 0.45 3.40
N GLY A 82 -3.73 -0.19 2.48
CA GLY A 82 -2.31 0.05 2.30
C GLY A 82 -1.79 -0.49 0.98
N TRP A 83 -0.60 -0.03 0.62
CA TRP A 83 0.07 -0.49 -0.58
C TRP A 83 0.53 -1.94 -0.47
N ASP A 84 0.82 -2.56 -1.57
CA ASP A 84 1.11 -4.00 -1.63
C ASP A 84 2.45 -4.41 -1.00
N GLU A 85 3.28 -3.47 -0.54
CA GLU A 85 4.42 -3.74 0.33
C GLU A 85 4.02 -4.38 1.66
N LEU A 86 2.79 -4.18 2.12
CA LEU A 86 2.26 -4.86 3.30
C LEU A 86 2.31 -6.40 3.18
N THR A 87 2.37 -6.91 1.95
CA THR A 87 2.50 -8.36 1.70
C THR A 87 3.91 -8.93 1.90
N GLN A 88 4.90 -8.07 2.18
CA GLN A 88 6.29 -8.49 2.45
C GLN A 88 6.49 -9.05 3.84
N SER A 89 5.55 -8.82 4.75
CA SER A 89 5.50 -9.37 6.10
C SER A 89 4.10 -9.89 6.39
N GLN A 90 3.78 -10.20 7.64
CA GLN A 90 2.42 -10.53 8.04
C GLN A 90 1.49 -9.35 7.79
N ILE A 91 0.52 -9.52 6.89
CA ILE A 91 -0.46 -8.49 6.55
C ILE A 91 -1.32 -8.18 7.80
N PRO A 92 -1.61 -6.90 8.09
CA PRO A 92 -2.57 -6.56 9.14
C PRO A 92 -3.95 -7.19 8.89
N ASP A 93 -4.60 -7.66 9.94
CA ASP A 93 -5.91 -8.30 9.86
C ASP A 93 -6.92 -7.37 9.14
N ASP A 94 -7.71 -7.92 8.24
CA ASP A 94 -8.74 -7.22 7.44
C ASP A 94 -8.23 -6.05 6.58
N ALA A 95 -6.91 -5.87 6.44
CA ALA A 95 -6.36 -4.82 5.57
C ALA A 95 -6.73 -5.06 4.11
N ILE A 96 -7.05 -3.96 3.43
CA ILE A 96 -7.34 -3.91 1.99
C ILE A 96 -6.04 -3.55 1.26
N ILE A 97 -5.63 -4.36 0.30
CA ILE A 97 -4.33 -4.22 -0.37
C ILE A 97 -4.49 -3.54 -1.72
N PHE A 98 -3.76 -2.46 -1.91
CA PHE A 98 -3.66 -1.75 -3.19
C PHE A 98 -2.49 -2.28 -3.99
N GLY A 99 -2.78 -3.02 -5.06
CA GLY A 99 -1.78 -3.65 -5.92
C GLY A 99 -1.26 -2.68 -6.97
N TRP A 100 -0.11 -2.05 -6.71
CA TRP A 100 0.48 -1.08 -7.63
C TRP A 100 1.72 -1.61 -8.35
N ARG A 101 2.51 -2.47 -7.71
CA ARG A 101 3.74 -3.01 -8.32
C ARG A 101 3.41 -4.00 -9.43
N GLY A 102 4.16 -3.89 -10.54
CA GLY A 102 3.93 -4.74 -11.72
C GLY A 102 2.53 -4.58 -12.28
N MET A 103 1.81 -5.68 -12.37
CA MET A 103 0.40 -5.75 -12.73
C MET A 103 -0.51 -6.07 -11.52
N GLY A 104 0.00 -5.89 -10.29
CA GLY A 104 -0.75 -6.11 -9.05
C GLY A 104 -0.64 -7.53 -8.48
N GLU A 105 0.40 -8.27 -8.83
CA GLU A 105 0.58 -9.67 -8.44
C GLU A 105 0.58 -9.87 -6.92
N ALA A 106 1.15 -8.92 -6.18
CA ALA A 106 1.19 -8.99 -4.71
C ALA A 106 -0.20 -8.85 -4.09
N ALA A 107 -1.09 -8.01 -4.66
CA ALA A 107 -2.48 -7.93 -4.21
C ALA A 107 -3.25 -9.22 -4.49
N LEU A 108 -2.99 -9.87 -5.64
CA LEU A 108 -3.59 -11.18 -5.94
C LEU A 108 -3.13 -12.27 -4.97
N LYS A 109 -1.85 -12.23 -4.56
CA LYS A 109 -1.35 -13.13 -3.52
C LYS A 109 -2.07 -12.90 -2.19
N ALA A 110 -2.29 -11.65 -1.80
CA ALA A 110 -3.06 -11.30 -0.59
C ALA A 110 -4.53 -11.74 -0.70
N ALA A 111 -5.14 -11.61 -1.88
CA ALA A 111 -6.48 -12.11 -2.13
C ALA A 111 -6.57 -13.64 -1.96
N GLY A 112 -5.53 -14.39 -2.34
CA GLY A 112 -5.41 -15.81 -2.04
C GLY A 112 -5.38 -16.16 -0.55
N GLN A 113 -5.10 -15.16 0.31
CA GLN A 113 -5.15 -15.25 1.77
C GLN A 113 -6.44 -14.67 2.37
N GLY A 114 -7.40 -14.27 1.54
CA GLY A 114 -8.71 -13.74 1.95
C GLY A 114 -8.77 -12.21 2.08
N HIS A 115 -7.71 -11.48 1.77
CA HIS A 115 -7.73 -10.01 1.83
C HIS A 115 -8.46 -9.41 0.62
N ARG A 116 -9.31 -8.41 0.87
CA ARG A 116 -9.87 -7.56 -0.17
C ARG A 116 -8.76 -6.73 -0.82
N PHE A 117 -8.95 -6.37 -2.07
CA PHE A 117 -7.92 -5.62 -2.79
C PHE A 117 -8.50 -4.66 -3.82
N VAL A 118 -7.67 -3.69 -4.21
CA VAL A 118 -7.91 -2.73 -5.28
C VAL A 118 -6.76 -2.86 -6.28
N MET A 119 -7.09 -2.91 -7.57
CA MET A 119 -6.09 -2.92 -8.63
C MET A 119 -5.73 -1.50 -9.03
N THR A 120 -4.45 -1.16 -8.90
CA THR A 120 -3.91 0.13 -9.35
C THR A 120 -2.51 -0.04 -9.97
N PRO A 121 -2.35 -0.98 -10.92
CA PRO A 121 -1.03 -1.34 -11.45
C PRO A 121 -0.36 -0.13 -12.10
N ALA A 122 0.85 0.19 -11.64
CA ALA A 122 1.60 1.35 -12.10
C ALA A 122 1.85 1.35 -13.61
N ARG A 123 1.88 0.17 -14.23
CA ARG A 123 2.11 0.06 -15.66
C ARG A 123 0.98 0.66 -16.50
N VAL A 124 -0.26 0.58 -16.06
CA VAL A 124 -1.44 1.02 -16.84
C VAL A 124 -2.30 2.04 -16.12
N MET A 125 -2.34 2.03 -14.79
CA MET A 125 -3.23 2.89 -14.02
C MET A 125 -2.53 4.11 -13.38
N TYR A 126 -1.21 4.25 -13.55
CA TYR A 126 -0.50 5.48 -13.21
C TYR A 126 -0.53 6.42 -14.42
N LEU A 127 -1.29 7.52 -14.27
CA LEU A 127 -1.55 8.50 -15.32
C LEU A 127 -0.43 9.56 -15.39
N ILE A 128 0.81 9.10 -15.37
CA ILE A 128 2.04 9.89 -15.33
C ILE A 128 2.95 9.63 -16.53
N ARG A 129 2.45 8.88 -17.52
CA ARG A 129 3.22 8.43 -18.68
C ARG A 129 2.86 9.23 -19.92
N TYR A 130 3.70 9.20 -20.94
CA TYR A 130 3.37 9.75 -22.25
C TYR A 130 2.12 9.09 -22.82
N GLN A 131 1.15 9.90 -23.22
CA GLN A 131 -0.08 9.43 -23.89
C GLN A 131 0.06 9.40 -25.41
N GLY A 132 1.04 10.11 -25.95
CA GLY A 132 1.37 10.22 -27.36
C GLY A 132 2.86 10.26 -27.64
N PRO A 133 3.29 10.86 -28.76
CA PRO A 133 4.70 11.01 -29.09
C PRO A 133 5.43 11.90 -28.06
N GLN A 134 6.53 11.39 -27.53
CA GLN A 134 7.29 12.01 -26.43
C GLN A 134 7.73 13.47 -26.68
N TRP A 135 8.01 13.81 -27.93
CA TRP A 135 8.47 15.16 -28.28
C TRP A 135 7.36 16.23 -28.29
N PHE A 136 6.11 15.83 -28.09
CA PHE A 136 4.97 16.76 -27.98
C PHE A 136 4.42 16.90 -26.57
N GLU A 137 4.96 16.13 -25.60
CA GLU A 137 4.43 16.07 -24.24
C GLU A 137 5.49 16.49 -23.22
N PRO A 138 5.08 16.95 -22.02
CA PRO A 138 5.98 17.18 -20.91
C PRO A 138 6.82 15.94 -20.60
N TYR A 139 8.05 16.15 -20.16
CA TYR A 139 8.96 15.04 -19.89
C TYR A 139 8.45 14.12 -18.77
N THR A 140 8.56 12.82 -18.99
CA THR A 140 8.32 11.77 -18.00
C THR A 140 9.31 10.62 -18.14
N TYR A 141 9.63 9.93 -17.05
CA TYR A 141 10.58 8.80 -17.02
C TYR A 141 9.97 7.45 -17.40
N PHE A 142 8.65 7.32 -17.46
CA PHE A 142 7.96 6.05 -17.32
C PHE A 142 7.53 5.43 -18.65
N GLY A 143 7.91 6.03 -19.78
CA GLY A 143 7.52 5.57 -21.11
C GLY A 143 6.06 5.87 -21.44
N ASN A 144 5.51 5.16 -22.42
CA ASN A 144 4.19 5.41 -22.97
C ASN A 144 3.09 4.62 -22.28
N ASN A 145 1.93 5.24 -22.13
CA ASN A 145 0.68 4.59 -21.70
C ASN A 145 -0.49 5.37 -22.33
N THR A 146 -0.88 4.96 -23.54
CA THR A 146 -1.88 5.68 -24.31
C THR A 146 -3.27 5.54 -23.71
N LEU A 147 -4.18 6.44 -24.10
CA LEU A 147 -5.59 6.32 -23.74
C LEU A 147 -6.18 4.95 -24.11
N LYS A 148 -5.72 4.39 -25.27
CA LYS A 148 -6.14 3.06 -25.71
C LYS A 148 -5.66 1.97 -24.74
N ASP A 149 -4.42 2.06 -24.22
CA ASP A 149 -3.87 1.08 -23.28
C ASP A 149 -4.69 1.08 -21.99
N ILE A 150 -5.00 2.28 -21.47
CA ILE A 150 -5.80 2.44 -20.24
C ILE A 150 -7.23 1.92 -20.47
N TYR A 151 -7.86 2.30 -21.58
CA TYR A 151 -9.24 1.89 -21.90
C TYR A 151 -9.36 0.38 -22.13
N SER A 152 -8.30 -0.25 -22.66
CA SER A 152 -8.28 -1.69 -22.94
C SER A 152 -7.84 -2.53 -21.74
N TYR A 153 -7.49 -1.89 -20.61
CA TYR A 153 -7.10 -2.62 -19.42
C TYR A 153 -8.30 -3.36 -18.82
N GLU A 154 -8.17 -4.68 -18.72
CA GLU A 154 -9.14 -5.53 -18.06
C GLU A 154 -8.61 -5.89 -16.66
N PRO A 155 -9.21 -5.36 -15.58
CA PRO A 155 -8.70 -5.58 -14.23
C PRO A 155 -8.94 -7.00 -13.72
N VAL A 156 -9.91 -7.71 -14.28
CA VAL A 156 -10.24 -9.08 -13.89
C VAL A 156 -9.50 -10.05 -14.79
N GLY A 157 -8.48 -10.72 -14.25
CA GLY A 157 -7.74 -11.72 -15.02
C GLY A 157 -8.62 -12.91 -15.45
N PRO A 158 -8.45 -13.43 -16.67
CA PRO A 158 -9.31 -14.49 -17.22
C PRO A 158 -9.22 -15.80 -16.41
N THR A 159 -8.15 -16.00 -15.65
CA THR A 159 -7.89 -17.20 -14.85
C THR A 159 -8.37 -17.07 -13.40
N TRP A 160 -8.92 -15.91 -13.00
CA TRP A 160 -9.35 -15.73 -11.62
C TRP A 160 -10.63 -16.53 -11.32
N ASN A 161 -10.60 -17.28 -10.22
CA ASN A 161 -11.79 -17.93 -9.70
C ASN A 161 -12.74 -16.92 -9.03
N ASP A 162 -13.97 -17.34 -8.76
CA ASP A 162 -14.99 -16.46 -8.20
C ASP A 162 -14.64 -15.99 -6.77
N GLY A 163 -13.87 -16.76 -6.01
CA GLY A 163 -13.37 -16.35 -4.70
C GLY A 163 -12.47 -15.12 -4.79
N ILE A 164 -11.50 -15.12 -5.71
CA ILE A 164 -10.64 -13.96 -5.95
C ILE A 164 -11.44 -12.77 -6.48
N LYS A 165 -12.35 -13.01 -7.45
CA LYS A 165 -13.19 -11.93 -8.01
C LYS A 165 -14.03 -11.24 -6.96
N SER A 166 -14.60 -11.99 -6.00
CA SER A 166 -15.43 -11.44 -4.93
C SER A 166 -14.68 -10.54 -3.94
N LEU A 167 -13.35 -10.65 -3.88
CA LEU A 167 -12.48 -9.82 -3.03
C LEU A 167 -12.01 -8.55 -3.73
N LEU A 168 -12.17 -8.43 -5.06
CA LEU A 168 -11.84 -7.22 -5.79
C LEU A 168 -12.86 -6.11 -5.46
N MET A 169 -12.39 -5.03 -4.88
CA MET A 169 -13.21 -3.86 -4.56
C MET A 169 -13.35 -2.89 -5.74
N GLY A 170 -12.40 -2.89 -6.65
CA GLY A 170 -12.40 -2.01 -7.81
C GLY A 170 -11.01 -1.71 -8.34
N VAL A 171 -10.94 -0.64 -9.13
CA VAL A 171 -9.72 -0.15 -9.78
C VAL A 171 -9.50 1.30 -9.42
N GLN A 172 -8.24 1.70 -9.26
CA GLN A 172 -7.85 3.09 -9.01
C GLN A 172 -6.88 3.57 -10.08
N GLY A 173 -7.14 4.72 -10.68
CA GLY A 173 -6.16 5.49 -11.43
C GLY A 173 -5.40 6.42 -10.48
N SER A 174 -4.08 6.48 -10.62
CA SER A 174 -3.22 7.32 -9.78
C SER A 174 -2.55 8.39 -10.64
N MET A 175 -2.67 9.64 -10.22
CA MET A 175 -2.03 10.79 -10.86
C MET A 175 -1.03 11.38 -9.87
N TRP A 176 0.24 11.06 -10.07
CA TRP A 176 1.35 11.63 -9.31
C TRP A 176 1.91 12.86 -10.03
N THR A 177 2.63 13.70 -9.32
CA THR A 177 3.18 14.96 -9.86
C THR A 177 4.63 14.82 -10.36
N GLU A 178 4.99 13.68 -10.87
CA GLU A 178 6.32 13.35 -11.38
C GLU A 178 6.53 13.75 -12.83
#